data_1fd58bd4df41c5c7da2e22d55acd4a43
#
_entry.id   1fd58bd4df41c5c7da2e22d55acd4a43
#
_cell.length_a   1.000
_cell.length_b   1.000
_cell.length_c   1.000
_cell.angle_alpha   90.00
_cell.angle_beta   90.00
_cell.angle_gamma   90.00
#
_symmetry.space_group_name_H-M   'P 1'
#
loop_
_entity.id
_entity.type
_entity.pdbx_description
1 polymer ?
#
loop_
_entity_poly.entity_id
_entity_poly.type
_entity_poly.pdbx_seq_one_letter_code
_entity_poly.pdbx_strand_id
1 'polypeptide(L)'
;VYLNCRKISIIDWHPYTIISKSKDSKILLNIKVKDKWTKKLYKQMLETYKVKQEFNQQFKWKFSLDGPYGSSSKYILESKHAILVGAGHGISKFAPILKDINFKLDSRKYKLKKIDLYWLIFDQSYFEWFTKIINDFKNNDKEDIFNYHIYFVDKSPDQLNNKLLYVSKDILKKETKISLIDDLWSKSNFGYPNWLEELKKTQSENSKLESNLFFSGPQSFIKNLKKTCKELNIDFNYEDF
;
A
#
# COMPACT_ATOMS: atom_id res chain seq x y z
N VAL A 1 -6.68 -1.78 13.60
CA VAL A 1 -7.63 -2.58 14.40
C VAL A 1 -7.01 -3.90 14.79
N TYR A 2 -7.42 -4.43 15.94
CA TYR A 2 -7.16 -5.82 16.30
C TYR A 2 -8.33 -6.69 15.89
N LEU A 3 -8.03 -7.81 15.26
CA LEU A 3 -9.00 -8.81 14.81
C LEU A 3 -8.88 -10.06 15.66
N ASN A 4 -10.00 -10.56 16.16
CA ASN A 4 -10.12 -11.87 16.75
C ASN A 4 -11.13 -12.72 15.97
N CYS A 5 -10.84 -13.99 15.79
CA CYS A 5 -11.74 -14.97 15.22
C CYS A 5 -11.94 -16.12 16.21
N ARG A 6 -13.05 -16.11 16.93
CA ARG A 6 -13.35 -17.11 17.98
C ARG A 6 -13.33 -18.56 17.48
N LYS A 7 -13.60 -18.78 16.20
CA LYS A 7 -13.55 -20.11 15.57
C LYS A 7 -12.11 -20.67 15.48
N ILE A 8 -11.10 -19.79 15.54
CA ILE A 8 -9.68 -20.16 15.48
C ILE A 8 -9.05 -20.12 16.88
N SER A 9 -9.26 -19.03 17.60
CA SER A 9 -8.80 -18.83 18.97
C SER A 9 -9.69 -17.82 19.71
N ILE A 10 -9.97 -18.08 20.97
CA ILE A 10 -10.80 -17.21 21.79
C ILE A 10 -10.01 -15.99 22.29
N ILE A 11 -8.69 -16.18 22.51
CA ILE A 11 -7.83 -15.20 23.20
C ILE A 11 -6.89 -14.43 22.25
N ASP A 12 -6.62 -14.96 21.03
CA ASP A 12 -5.64 -14.36 20.15
C ASP A 12 -6.23 -13.17 19.37
N TRP A 13 -5.61 -12.01 19.55
CA TRP A 13 -5.92 -10.79 18.81
C TRP A 13 -4.73 -10.42 17.94
N HIS A 14 -4.99 -10.13 16.67
CA HIS A 14 -3.96 -9.82 15.69
C HIS A 14 -4.17 -8.43 15.09
N PRO A 15 -3.12 -7.58 15.02
CA PRO A 15 -3.21 -6.24 14.45
C PRO A 15 -3.27 -6.29 12.92
N TYR A 16 -4.21 -5.54 12.34
CA TYR A 16 -4.35 -5.38 10.89
C TYR A 16 -4.68 -3.95 10.51
N THR A 17 -4.22 -3.56 9.33
CA THR A 17 -4.53 -2.25 8.76
C THR A 17 -5.88 -2.30 8.04
N ILE A 18 -6.73 -1.31 8.33
CA ILE A 18 -7.95 -1.08 7.56
C ILE A 18 -7.55 -0.48 6.21
N ILE A 19 -8.01 -1.09 5.11
CA ILE A 19 -7.72 -0.64 3.74
C ILE A 19 -8.95 -0.08 3.00
N SER A 20 -10.12 -0.08 3.66
CA SER A 20 -11.32 0.62 3.19
C SER A 20 -11.25 2.12 3.44
N LYS A 21 -12.05 2.90 2.71
CA LYS A 21 -12.21 4.34 2.96
C LYS A 21 -12.93 4.57 4.30
N SER A 22 -12.71 5.73 4.89
CA SER A 22 -13.37 6.12 6.17
C SER A 22 -14.90 6.16 6.09
N LYS A 23 -15.46 6.35 4.89
CA LYS A 23 -16.92 6.43 4.64
C LYS A 23 -17.53 5.14 4.13
N ASP A 24 -16.74 4.09 3.92
CA ASP A 24 -17.26 2.81 3.43
C ASP A 24 -18.12 2.15 4.51
N SER A 25 -19.24 1.55 4.12
CA SER A 25 -20.12 0.78 5.01
C SER A 25 -19.51 -0.55 5.45
N LYS A 26 -18.37 -0.95 4.89
CA LYS A 26 -17.67 -2.21 5.17
C LYS A 26 -16.22 -1.95 5.50
N ILE A 27 -15.71 -2.64 6.52
CA ILE A 27 -14.29 -2.66 6.85
C ILE A 27 -13.60 -3.72 6.00
N LEU A 28 -12.58 -3.31 5.24
CA LEU A 28 -11.72 -4.20 4.47
C LEU A 28 -10.36 -4.32 5.14
N LEU A 29 -9.91 -5.55 5.34
CA LEU A 29 -8.59 -5.87 5.87
C LEU A 29 -7.82 -6.72 4.85
N ASN A 30 -6.55 -6.42 4.64
CA ASN A 30 -5.64 -7.26 3.85
C ASN A 30 -4.77 -8.08 4.79
N ILE A 31 -4.97 -9.42 4.79
CA ILE A 31 -4.32 -10.33 5.73
C ILE A 31 -3.35 -11.22 4.98
N LYS A 32 -2.04 -11.01 5.24
CA LYS A 32 -0.99 -11.90 4.72
C LYS A 32 -0.96 -13.20 5.52
N VAL A 33 -0.91 -14.30 4.80
CA VAL A 33 -0.74 -15.64 5.41
C VAL A 33 0.74 -15.86 5.77
N LYS A 34 1.11 -15.70 7.05
CA LYS A 34 2.52 -15.80 7.50
C LYS A 34 2.75 -16.77 8.68
N ASP A 35 1.78 -16.92 9.57
CA ASP A 35 1.87 -17.67 10.81
C ASP A 35 0.82 -18.78 10.91
N LYS A 36 0.81 -19.50 12.02
CA LYS A 36 -0.14 -20.61 12.26
C LYS A 36 -1.60 -20.12 12.28
N TRP A 37 -1.86 -18.96 12.88
CA TRP A 37 -3.19 -18.40 13.01
C TRP A 37 -3.74 -17.98 11.64
N THR A 38 -2.98 -17.21 10.87
CA THR A 38 -3.39 -16.76 9.53
C THR A 38 -3.52 -17.92 8.53
N LYS A 39 -2.64 -18.96 8.62
CA LYS A 39 -2.78 -20.19 7.82
C LYS A 39 -4.09 -20.91 8.13
N LYS A 40 -4.45 -21.03 9.41
CA LYS A 40 -5.69 -21.69 9.85
C LYS A 40 -6.91 -20.87 9.39
N LEU A 41 -6.85 -19.54 9.53
CA LEU A 41 -7.88 -18.63 9.05
C LEU A 41 -8.13 -18.82 7.55
N TYR A 42 -7.06 -18.72 6.74
CA TYR A 42 -7.12 -18.86 5.29
C TYR A 42 -7.72 -20.20 4.86
N LYS A 43 -7.21 -21.32 5.43
CA LYS A 43 -7.71 -22.68 5.12
C LYS A 43 -9.19 -22.80 5.38
N GLN A 44 -9.64 -22.40 6.56
CA GLN A 44 -11.05 -22.50 6.94
C GLN A 44 -11.95 -21.56 6.13
N MET A 45 -11.48 -20.35 5.81
CA MET A 45 -12.24 -19.43 4.95
C MET A 45 -12.38 -19.98 3.54
N LEU A 46 -11.31 -20.58 2.99
CA LEU A 46 -11.34 -21.20 1.67
C LEU A 46 -12.32 -22.38 1.60
N GLU A 47 -12.30 -23.25 2.61
CA GLU A 47 -13.25 -24.36 2.73
C GLU A 47 -14.71 -23.86 2.79
N THR A 48 -14.95 -22.84 3.62
CA THR A 48 -16.29 -22.24 3.73
C THR A 48 -16.73 -21.57 2.43
N TYR A 49 -15.81 -20.93 1.71
CA TYR A 49 -16.10 -20.31 0.41
C TYR A 49 -16.50 -21.35 -0.65
N LYS A 50 -15.81 -22.49 -0.72
CA LYS A 50 -16.16 -23.60 -1.60
C LYS A 50 -17.56 -24.15 -1.30
N VAL A 51 -17.86 -24.44 -0.03
CA VAL A 51 -19.18 -24.91 0.42
C VAL A 51 -20.27 -23.89 0.09
N LYS A 52 -19.99 -22.59 0.23
CA LYS A 52 -20.96 -21.54 -0.13
C LYS A 52 -21.29 -21.53 -1.62
N GLN A 53 -20.30 -21.74 -2.49
CA GLN A 53 -20.53 -21.81 -3.94
C GLN A 53 -21.38 -23.03 -4.31
N GLU A 54 -21.15 -24.17 -3.65
CA GLU A 54 -21.89 -25.42 -3.92
C GLU A 54 -23.30 -25.41 -3.38
N PHE A 55 -23.53 -24.86 -2.18
CA PHE A 55 -24.78 -25.02 -1.43
C PHE A 55 -25.54 -23.72 -1.13
N ASN A 56 -25.07 -22.57 -1.65
CA ASN A 56 -25.68 -21.25 -1.42
C ASN A 56 -25.94 -20.89 0.06
N GLN A 57 -25.13 -21.42 0.98
CA GLN A 57 -25.28 -21.20 2.42
C GLN A 57 -24.68 -19.83 2.85
N GLN A 58 -25.33 -19.20 3.85
CA GLN A 58 -24.83 -17.94 4.40
C GLN A 58 -23.56 -18.14 5.23
N PHE A 59 -22.63 -17.21 5.11
CA PHE A 59 -21.37 -17.16 5.85
C PHE A 59 -21.62 -16.77 7.32
N LYS A 60 -21.52 -17.71 8.25
CA LYS A 60 -21.80 -17.50 9.69
C LYS A 60 -20.52 -17.44 10.54
N TRP A 61 -19.56 -16.61 10.16
CA TRP A 61 -18.39 -16.38 11.00
C TRP A 61 -18.58 -15.16 11.87
N LYS A 62 -18.18 -15.27 13.15
CA LYS A 62 -18.14 -14.15 14.06
C LYS A 62 -16.70 -13.67 14.23
N PHE A 63 -16.45 -12.47 13.76
CA PHE A 63 -15.22 -11.74 14.01
C PHE A 63 -15.48 -10.67 15.06
N SER A 64 -14.52 -10.49 15.96
CA SER A 64 -14.50 -9.35 16.87
C SER A 64 -13.43 -8.39 16.43
N LEU A 65 -13.73 -7.10 16.42
CA LEU A 65 -12.81 -6.02 16.09
C LEU A 65 -12.69 -5.11 17.28
N ASP A 66 -11.45 -4.73 17.60
CA ASP A 66 -11.13 -3.73 18.61
C ASP A 66 -10.39 -2.56 17.95
N GLY A 67 -10.78 -1.33 18.22
CA GLY A 67 -10.30 -0.11 17.57
C GLY A 67 -11.44 0.68 16.89
N PRO A 68 -11.13 1.59 15.95
CA PRO A 68 -9.84 1.83 15.30
C PRO A 68 -8.83 2.55 16.20
N TYR A 69 -7.55 2.19 16.06
CA TYR A 69 -6.45 2.92 16.67
C TYR A 69 -5.85 3.88 15.64
N GLY A 70 -5.36 5.03 16.13
CA GLY A 70 -4.73 6.04 15.28
C GLY A 70 -3.39 5.57 14.71
N SER A 71 -2.97 6.21 13.63
CA SER A 71 -1.67 5.99 13.00
C SER A 71 -0.99 7.31 12.67
N SER A 72 0.34 7.30 12.47
CA SER A 72 1.09 8.47 12.04
C SER A 72 0.67 8.95 10.63
N SER A 73 0.00 8.08 9.88
CA SER A 73 -0.50 8.39 8.54
C SER A 73 -1.46 9.58 8.47
N LYS A 74 -2.09 9.96 9.60
CA LYS A 74 -2.93 11.18 9.67
C LYS A 74 -2.15 12.46 9.33
N TYR A 75 -0.85 12.51 9.66
CA TYR A 75 0.01 13.66 9.38
C TYR A 75 0.35 13.84 7.90
N ILE A 76 0.13 12.82 7.07
CA ILE A 76 0.31 12.92 5.62
C ILE A 76 -0.53 14.07 5.04
N LEU A 77 -1.78 14.22 5.49
CA LEU A 77 -2.70 15.25 5.02
C LEU A 77 -2.32 16.67 5.48
N GLU A 78 -1.50 16.77 6.53
CA GLU A 78 -1.01 18.03 7.09
C GLU A 78 0.29 18.49 6.41
N SER A 79 0.99 17.59 5.71
CA SER A 79 2.23 17.86 4.98
C SER A 79 1.96 18.61 3.69
N LYS A 80 2.89 19.49 3.27
CA LYS A 80 2.83 20.13 1.95
C LYS A 80 3.28 19.18 0.85
N HIS A 81 4.37 18.44 1.09
CA HIS A 81 4.89 17.39 0.25
C HIS A 81 5.08 16.11 1.07
N ALA A 82 4.37 15.07 0.72
CA ALA A 82 4.44 13.77 1.39
C ALA A 82 5.21 12.76 0.55
N ILE A 83 6.34 12.28 1.05
CA ILE A 83 7.11 11.19 0.47
C ILE A 83 6.70 9.91 1.20
N LEU A 84 6.00 9.02 0.51
CA LEU A 84 5.48 7.78 1.07
C LEU A 84 6.38 6.62 0.65
N VAL A 85 7.01 5.94 1.60
CA VAL A 85 7.86 4.78 1.33
C VAL A 85 7.24 3.53 1.91
N GLY A 86 6.72 2.66 1.05
CA GLY A 86 6.11 1.39 1.42
C GLY A 86 6.99 0.20 1.03
N ALA A 87 7.44 -0.60 2.00
CA ALA A 87 8.26 -1.77 1.75
C ALA A 87 7.44 -3.06 1.99
N GLY A 88 7.26 -3.86 0.92
CA GLY A 88 6.46 -5.08 0.96
C GLY A 88 5.01 -4.81 1.39
N HIS A 89 4.57 -5.49 2.46
CA HIS A 89 3.22 -5.32 3.02
C HIS A 89 2.96 -3.93 3.61
N GLY A 90 4.02 -3.20 3.97
CA GLY A 90 3.91 -1.84 4.52
C GLY A 90 3.12 -0.87 3.65
N ILE A 91 3.13 -1.09 2.34
CA ILE A 91 2.35 -0.28 1.39
C ILE A 91 0.86 -0.21 1.74
N SER A 92 0.31 -1.24 2.40
CA SER A 92 -1.11 -1.31 2.75
C SER A 92 -1.56 -0.18 3.68
N LYS A 93 -0.66 0.39 4.48
CA LYS A 93 -0.98 1.50 5.38
C LYS A 93 -1.31 2.80 4.65
N PHE A 94 -0.78 2.99 3.45
CA PHE A 94 -1.06 4.17 2.63
C PHE A 94 -2.36 4.04 1.82
N ALA A 95 -2.88 2.82 1.65
CA ALA A 95 -4.07 2.57 0.85
C ALA A 95 -5.31 3.38 1.27
N PRO A 96 -5.71 3.43 2.55
CA PRO A 96 -6.90 4.19 2.96
C PRO A 96 -6.74 5.68 2.72
N ILE A 97 -5.54 6.22 2.98
CA ILE A 97 -5.25 7.65 2.78
C ILE A 97 -5.28 8.01 1.31
N LEU A 98 -4.60 7.23 0.46
CA LEU A 98 -4.63 7.46 -0.99
C LEU A 98 -6.06 7.40 -1.54
N LYS A 99 -6.87 6.46 -1.07
CA LYS A 99 -8.30 6.37 -1.44
C LYS A 99 -9.10 7.56 -0.93
N ASP A 100 -8.84 8.03 0.28
CA ASP A 100 -9.54 9.18 0.86
C ASP A 100 -9.15 10.49 0.18
N ILE A 101 -7.87 10.68 -0.15
CA ILE A 101 -7.38 11.84 -0.92
C ILE A 101 -8.02 11.84 -2.30
N ASN A 102 -7.99 10.71 -3.01
CA ASN A 102 -8.57 10.56 -4.33
C ASN A 102 -10.06 10.94 -4.37
N PHE A 103 -10.80 10.60 -3.31
CA PHE A 103 -12.22 10.94 -3.19
C PHE A 103 -12.46 12.43 -2.87
N LYS A 104 -11.49 13.11 -2.26
CA LYS A 104 -11.61 14.48 -1.73
C LYS A 104 -10.78 15.51 -2.48
N LEU A 105 -10.18 15.15 -3.63
CA LEU A 105 -9.40 16.07 -4.47
C LEU A 105 -10.15 17.38 -4.79
N ASP A 106 -11.48 17.37 -4.81
CA ASP A 106 -12.32 18.57 -4.96
C ASP A 106 -12.45 19.43 -3.69
N SER A 107 -12.01 18.96 -2.53
CA SER A 107 -12.13 19.72 -1.28
C SER A 107 -10.79 20.35 -0.91
N ARG A 108 -10.63 21.67 -1.14
CA ARG A 108 -9.46 22.52 -0.79
C ARG A 108 -9.07 22.53 0.70
N LYS A 109 -9.35 21.46 1.46
CA LYS A 109 -9.17 21.37 2.92
C LYS A 109 -7.79 20.91 3.35
N TYR A 110 -6.93 20.40 2.44
CA TYR A 110 -5.64 19.85 2.83
C TYR A 110 -4.48 20.78 2.48
N LYS A 111 -3.45 20.76 3.33
CA LYS A 111 -2.17 21.43 3.05
C LYS A 111 -1.37 20.71 1.96
N LEU A 112 -1.71 19.46 1.68
CA LEU A 112 -1.02 18.57 0.77
C LEU A 112 -1.08 19.08 -0.67
N LYS A 113 0.11 19.24 -1.27
CA LYS A 113 0.31 19.74 -2.64
C LYS A 113 0.95 18.71 -3.55
N LYS A 114 1.76 17.79 -2.99
CA LYS A 114 2.47 16.78 -3.75
C LYS A 114 2.63 15.49 -2.95
N ILE A 115 2.53 14.36 -3.65
CA ILE A 115 2.78 13.02 -3.10
C ILE A 115 3.73 12.31 -4.03
N ASP A 116 4.86 11.82 -3.49
CA ASP A 116 5.77 10.91 -4.16
C ASP A 116 5.73 9.56 -3.43
N LEU A 117 5.25 8.53 -4.11
CA LEU A 117 5.14 7.18 -3.56
C LEU A 117 6.28 6.30 -4.03
N TYR A 118 7.07 5.78 -3.12
CA TYR A 118 8.10 4.77 -3.36
C TYR A 118 7.60 3.41 -2.87
N TRP A 119 7.47 2.46 -3.78
CA TRP A 119 7.00 1.13 -3.45
C TRP A 119 8.06 0.06 -3.74
N LEU A 120 8.57 -0.59 -2.66
CA LEU A 120 9.51 -1.69 -2.74
C LEU A 120 8.75 -3.02 -2.72
N ILE A 121 8.84 -3.78 -3.80
CA ILE A 121 8.14 -5.03 -4.00
C ILE A 121 9.10 -6.21 -3.80
N PHE A 122 8.88 -6.99 -2.75
CA PHE A 122 9.57 -8.27 -2.49
C PHE A 122 8.74 -9.45 -2.99
N ASP A 123 7.40 -9.32 -2.99
CA ASP A 123 6.45 -10.36 -3.33
C ASP A 123 5.36 -9.79 -4.23
N GLN A 124 5.05 -10.50 -5.30
CA GLN A 124 4.07 -10.06 -6.30
C GLN A 124 2.61 -10.12 -5.81
N SER A 125 2.34 -10.81 -4.71
CA SER A 125 0.97 -10.98 -4.18
C SER A 125 0.25 -9.67 -3.86
N TYR A 126 1.00 -8.57 -3.67
CA TYR A 126 0.42 -7.24 -3.40
C TYR A 126 0.23 -6.39 -4.65
N PHE A 127 0.80 -6.81 -5.77
CA PHE A 127 0.86 -5.99 -6.97
C PHE A 127 -0.53 -5.67 -7.51
N GLU A 128 -1.40 -6.67 -7.68
CA GLU A 128 -2.70 -6.50 -8.31
C GLU A 128 -3.62 -5.51 -7.59
N TRP A 129 -3.78 -5.66 -6.28
CA TRP A 129 -4.73 -4.83 -5.55
C TRP A 129 -4.24 -3.40 -5.33
N PHE A 130 -2.92 -3.20 -5.16
CA PHE A 130 -2.37 -1.87 -4.92
C PHE A 130 -2.19 -1.08 -6.22
N THR A 131 -1.83 -1.71 -7.32
CA THR A 131 -1.81 -1.07 -8.65
C THR A 131 -3.17 -0.53 -9.03
N LYS A 132 -4.26 -1.19 -8.64
CA LYS A 132 -5.60 -0.65 -8.83
C LYS A 132 -5.79 0.68 -8.09
N ILE A 133 -5.27 0.81 -6.86
CA ILE A 133 -5.35 2.07 -6.10
C ILE A 133 -4.54 3.18 -6.78
N ILE A 134 -3.31 2.87 -7.24
CA ILE A 134 -2.47 3.81 -7.99
C ILE A 134 -3.21 4.30 -9.23
N ASN A 135 -3.78 3.37 -9.98
CA ASN A 135 -4.50 3.68 -11.20
C ASN A 135 -5.75 4.54 -10.96
N ASP A 136 -6.57 4.15 -9.96
CA ASP A 136 -7.75 4.92 -9.58
C ASP A 136 -7.36 6.36 -9.16
N PHE A 137 -6.20 6.51 -8.49
CA PHE A 137 -5.70 7.83 -8.12
C PHE A 137 -5.28 8.62 -9.34
N LYS A 138 -4.44 8.05 -10.22
CA LYS A 138 -3.96 8.72 -11.43
C LYS A 138 -5.08 9.19 -12.35
N ASN A 139 -6.08 8.36 -12.55
CA ASN A 139 -7.22 8.70 -13.42
C ASN A 139 -8.03 9.90 -12.91
N ASN A 140 -7.97 10.22 -11.62
CA ASN A 140 -8.69 11.32 -10.99
C ASN A 140 -7.77 12.52 -10.65
N ASP A 141 -6.44 12.35 -10.78
CA ASP A 141 -5.45 13.38 -10.44
C ASP A 141 -5.33 14.43 -11.56
N LYS A 142 -6.24 15.38 -11.55
CA LYS A 142 -6.28 16.50 -12.52
C LYS A 142 -5.19 17.54 -12.24
N GLU A 143 -4.68 17.62 -11.03
CA GLU A 143 -3.70 18.61 -10.58
C GLU A 143 -2.27 18.08 -10.59
N ASP A 144 -2.06 16.85 -11.07
CA ASP A 144 -0.75 16.15 -11.11
C ASP A 144 -0.01 16.19 -9.75
N ILE A 145 -0.77 15.94 -8.68
CA ILE A 145 -0.22 15.93 -7.32
C ILE A 145 0.45 14.61 -6.96
N PHE A 146 0.19 13.54 -7.69
CA PHE A 146 0.62 12.18 -7.37
C PHE A 146 1.65 11.64 -8.36
N ASN A 147 2.83 11.32 -7.85
CA ASN A 147 3.87 10.59 -8.56
C ASN A 147 4.20 9.28 -7.83
N TYR A 148 4.72 8.28 -8.55
CA TYR A 148 5.08 7.00 -7.94
C TYR A 148 6.29 6.37 -8.61
N HIS A 149 7.04 5.60 -7.82
CA HIS A 149 8.25 4.87 -8.20
C HIS A 149 8.15 3.44 -7.67
N ILE A 150 8.32 2.46 -8.54
CA ILE A 150 8.24 1.04 -8.18
C ILE A 150 9.63 0.44 -8.22
N TYR A 151 10.00 -0.31 -7.18
CA TYR A 151 11.27 -1.02 -7.08
C TYR A 151 11.03 -2.50 -6.87
N PHE A 152 11.42 -3.32 -7.84
CA PHE A 152 11.40 -4.77 -7.71
C PHE A 152 12.71 -5.24 -7.08
N VAL A 153 12.63 -5.59 -5.81
CA VAL A 153 13.78 -6.02 -5.01
C VAL A 153 13.97 -7.53 -5.14
N ASP A 154 15.21 -7.99 -5.20
CA ASP A 154 15.61 -9.40 -5.25
C ASP A 154 15.15 -10.20 -6.50
N LYS A 155 14.84 -9.52 -7.61
CA LYS A 155 14.46 -10.18 -8.87
C LYS A 155 15.25 -9.65 -10.04
N SER A 156 15.68 -10.58 -10.91
CA SER A 156 16.26 -10.20 -12.20
C SER A 156 15.16 -9.77 -13.18
N PRO A 157 15.47 -8.87 -14.15
CA PRO A 157 14.54 -8.46 -15.20
C PRO A 157 13.89 -9.64 -15.94
N ASP A 158 14.66 -10.71 -16.20
CA ASP A 158 14.18 -11.89 -16.94
C ASP A 158 13.12 -12.69 -16.20
N GLN A 159 13.22 -12.76 -14.87
CA GLN A 159 12.23 -13.45 -14.04
C GLN A 159 10.91 -12.67 -13.92
N LEU A 160 10.98 -11.35 -14.06
CA LEU A 160 9.82 -10.49 -13.99
C LEU A 160 9.07 -10.42 -15.31
N ASN A 161 9.78 -10.40 -16.45
CA ASN A 161 9.16 -10.31 -17.78
C ASN A 161 8.10 -11.39 -18.01
N ASN A 162 8.36 -12.61 -17.57
CA ASN A 162 7.39 -13.70 -17.72
C ASN A 162 6.19 -13.57 -16.78
N LYS A 163 6.38 -13.05 -15.56
CA LYS A 163 5.30 -12.98 -14.54
C LYS A 163 4.47 -11.71 -14.62
N LEU A 164 5.07 -10.57 -14.94
CA LEU A 164 4.32 -9.34 -15.22
C LEU A 164 3.51 -9.45 -16.51
N LEU A 165 3.99 -10.18 -17.51
CA LEU A 165 3.20 -10.55 -18.68
C LEU A 165 1.97 -11.38 -18.33
N TYR A 166 2.04 -12.27 -17.32
CA TYR A 166 0.86 -13.01 -16.84
C TYR A 166 -0.11 -12.12 -16.09
N VAL A 167 0.39 -11.29 -15.15
CA VAL A 167 -0.46 -10.34 -14.40
C VAL A 167 -1.05 -9.29 -15.33
N SER A 168 -0.27 -8.80 -16.29
CA SER A 168 -0.78 -7.85 -17.29
C SER A 168 -1.82 -8.49 -18.21
N LYS A 169 -1.68 -9.76 -18.60
CA LYS A 169 -2.70 -10.49 -19.39
C LYS A 169 -4.01 -10.65 -18.64
N ASP A 170 -3.98 -10.89 -17.32
CA ASP A 170 -5.20 -11.01 -16.52
C ASP A 170 -5.87 -9.65 -16.25
N ILE A 171 -5.09 -8.58 -16.08
CA ILE A 171 -5.58 -7.20 -16.02
C ILE A 171 -6.12 -6.74 -17.37
N LEU A 172 -5.42 -7.06 -18.47
CA LEU A 172 -5.83 -6.74 -19.85
C LEU A 172 -7.10 -7.47 -20.29
N LYS A 173 -7.33 -8.71 -19.81
CA LYS A 173 -8.59 -9.41 -20.08
C LYS A 173 -9.80 -8.77 -19.40
N LYS A 174 -9.58 -7.97 -18.35
CA LYS A 174 -10.66 -7.31 -17.59
C LYS A 174 -10.87 -5.84 -17.96
N GLU A 175 -9.87 -5.15 -18.48
CA GLU A 175 -9.97 -3.72 -18.82
C GLU A 175 -9.05 -3.38 -20.01
N THR A 176 -9.60 -2.74 -21.02
CA THR A 176 -8.98 -2.33 -22.30
C THR A 176 -7.97 -1.16 -22.16
N LYS A 177 -6.98 -1.25 -21.25
CA LYS A 177 -6.02 -0.14 -21.05
C LYS A 177 -4.56 -0.58 -21.14
N ILE A 178 -4.04 -0.68 -22.37
CA ILE A 178 -2.62 -0.91 -22.68
C ILE A 178 -1.72 0.19 -22.04
N SER A 179 -2.19 1.44 -22.04
CA SER A 179 -1.44 2.60 -21.53
C SER A 179 -1.02 2.51 -20.05
N LEU A 180 -1.74 1.75 -19.22
CA LEU A 180 -1.42 1.58 -17.81
C LEU A 180 -0.20 0.71 -17.55
N ILE A 181 -0.01 -0.29 -18.38
CA ILE A 181 1.11 -1.23 -18.25
C ILE A 181 2.38 -0.52 -18.66
N ASP A 182 2.33 0.26 -19.74
CA ASP A 182 3.48 1.03 -20.21
C ASP A 182 3.91 2.07 -19.18
N ASP A 183 2.96 2.73 -18.51
CA ASP A 183 3.27 3.71 -17.45
C ASP A 183 3.85 3.03 -16.19
N LEU A 184 3.29 1.90 -15.76
CA LEU A 184 3.84 1.11 -14.65
C LEU A 184 5.26 0.63 -14.94
N TRP A 185 5.54 0.20 -16.18
CA TRP A 185 6.86 -0.21 -16.61
C TRP A 185 7.86 0.95 -16.63
N SER A 186 7.47 2.10 -17.17
CA SER A 186 8.33 3.29 -17.22
C SER A 186 8.73 3.81 -15.84
N LYS A 187 7.92 3.53 -14.81
CA LYS A 187 8.13 3.90 -13.40
C LYS A 187 8.74 2.75 -12.56
N SER A 188 9.08 1.63 -13.20
CA SER A 188 9.62 0.45 -12.53
C SER A 188 11.13 0.40 -12.60
N ASN A 189 11.76 0.14 -11.47
CA ASN A 189 13.20 -0.01 -11.29
C ASN A 189 13.52 -1.38 -10.69
N PHE A 190 14.75 -1.85 -10.87
CA PHE A 190 15.22 -3.12 -10.32
C PHE A 190 16.27 -2.89 -9.23
N GLY A 191 16.22 -3.70 -8.18
CA GLY A 191 17.10 -3.57 -7.03
C GLY A 191 16.61 -2.57 -6.01
N TYR A 192 17.50 -2.23 -5.09
CA TYR A 192 17.22 -1.24 -4.04
C TYR A 192 17.45 0.18 -4.55
N PRO A 193 16.58 1.15 -4.18
CA PRO A 193 16.83 2.55 -4.50
C PRO A 193 18.07 3.09 -3.80
N ASN A 194 18.83 3.92 -4.49
CA ASN A 194 19.81 4.79 -3.84
C ASN A 194 19.05 5.96 -3.18
N TRP A 195 18.71 5.79 -1.91
CA TRP A 195 17.85 6.75 -1.20
C TRP A 195 18.37 8.19 -1.24
N LEU A 196 19.69 8.36 -1.21
CA LEU A 196 20.26 9.71 -1.24
C LEU A 196 20.00 10.40 -2.59
N GLU A 197 20.20 9.70 -3.69
CA GLU A 197 19.97 10.22 -5.04
C GLU A 197 18.48 10.42 -5.30
N GLU A 198 17.65 9.42 -4.96
CA GLU A 198 16.21 9.47 -5.17
C GLU A 198 15.56 10.62 -4.39
N LEU A 199 15.86 10.75 -3.09
CA LEU A 199 15.27 11.79 -2.27
C LEU A 199 15.80 13.19 -2.63
N LYS A 200 17.08 13.32 -3.03
CA LYS A 200 17.60 14.57 -3.58
C LYS A 200 16.87 15.01 -4.84
N LYS A 201 16.66 14.07 -5.77
CA LYS A 201 15.91 14.32 -7.00
C LYS A 201 14.50 14.79 -6.70
N THR A 202 13.75 14.02 -5.89
CA THR A 202 12.38 14.34 -5.49
C THR A 202 12.28 15.69 -4.79
N GLN A 203 13.23 16.02 -3.92
CA GLN A 203 13.28 17.31 -3.24
C GLN A 203 13.62 18.46 -4.20
N SER A 204 14.50 18.26 -5.18
CA SER A 204 14.84 19.28 -6.18
C SER A 204 13.64 19.60 -7.09
N GLU A 205 12.88 18.59 -7.50
CA GLU A 205 11.65 18.74 -8.29
C GLU A 205 10.56 19.48 -7.51
N ASN A 206 10.58 19.41 -6.18
CA ASN A 206 9.61 20.01 -5.27
C ASN A 206 10.24 21.05 -4.31
N SER A 207 11.27 21.76 -4.75
CA SER A 207 12.14 22.63 -3.93
C SER A 207 11.43 23.74 -3.14
N LYS A 208 10.22 24.12 -3.54
CA LYS A 208 9.38 25.14 -2.86
C LYS A 208 8.53 24.55 -1.73
N LEU A 209 8.51 23.23 -1.57
CA LEU A 209 7.67 22.54 -0.61
C LEU A 209 8.52 21.91 0.50
N GLU A 210 8.05 22.02 1.73
CA GLU A 210 8.59 21.30 2.87
C GLU A 210 8.21 19.82 2.77
N SER A 211 9.23 18.94 2.77
CA SER A 211 9.05 17.52 2.54
C SER A 211 9.00 16.74 3.85
N ASN A 212 8.04 15.84 3.98
CA ASN A 212 7.93 14.90 5.08
C ASN A 212 7.91 13.46 4.52
N LEU A 213 8.78 12.60 5.03
CA LEU A 213 8.83 11.21 4.65
C LEU A 213 8.08 10.33 5.66
N PHE A 214 7.21 9.48 5.14
CA PHE A 214 6.45 8.48 5.90
C PHE A 214 6.85 7.09 5.44
N PHE A 215 7.44 6.32 6.34
CA PHE A 215 7.90 4.96 6.06
C PHE A 215 7.01 3.92 6.72
N SER A 216 6.69 2.86 5.98
CA SER A 216 6.05 1.67 6.51
C SER A 216 6.65 0.41 5.88
N GLY A 217 7.23 -0.44 6.72
CA GLY A 217 7.93 -1.65 6.27
C GLY A 217 8.86 -2.24 7.33
N PRO A 218 9.76 -3.17 6.94
CA PRO A 218 10.72 -3.81 7.85
C PRO A 218 11.66 -2.81 8.52
N GLN A 219 11.96 -3.00 9.80
CA GLN A 219 12.84 -2.16 10.60
C GLN A 219 14.25 -1.98 10.03
N SER A 220 14.75 -2.96 9.26
CA SER A 220 16.05 -2.90 8.61
C SER A 220 16.27 -1.66 7.72
N PHE A 221 15.18 -1.08 7.18
CA PHE A 221 15.24 0.12 6.33
C PHE A 221 15.30 1.42 7.13
N ILE A 222 14.82 1.43 8.37
CA ILE A 222 14.64 2.65 9.17
C ILE A 222 15.96 3.40 9.36
N LYS A 223 17.04 2.67 9.73
CA LYS A 223 18.33 3.28 10.01
C LYS A 223 18.89 4.05 8.81
N ASN A 224 18.82 3.47 7.62
CA ASN A 224 19.32 4.09 6.40
C ASN A 224 18.46 5.28 5.99
N LEU A 225 17.14 5.10 5.90
CA LEU A 225 16.21 6.18 5.54
C LEU A 225 16.30 7.37 6.52
N LYS A 226 16.33 7.09 7.83
CA LYS A 226 16.47 8.14 8.85
C LYS A 226 17.77 8.94 8.71
N LYS A 227 18.89 8.26 8.40
CA LYS A 227 20.17 8.92 8.15
C LYS A 227 20.06 9.83 6.93
N THR A 228 19.55 9.33 5.81
CA THR A 228 19.39 10.09 4.57
C THR A 228 18.45 11.29 4.75
N CYS A 229 17.33 11.09 5.43
CA CYS A 229 16.40 12.19 5.72
C CYS A 229 17.05 13.30 6.56
N LYS A 230 17.88 12.93 7.55
CA LYS A 230 18.63 13.91 8.34
C LYS A 230 19.63 14.71 7.49
N GLU A 231 20.33 14.06 6.54
CA GLU A 231 21.25 14.73 5.63
C GLU A 231 20.55 15.72 4.70
N LEU A 232 19.28 15.46 4.36
CA LEU A 232 18.47 16.25 3.43
C LEU A 232 17.50 17.21 4.11
N ASN A 233 17.48 17.31 5.44
CA ASN A 233 16.50 18.09 6.21
C ASN A 233 15.03 17.70 5.88
N ILE A 234 14.77 16.40 5.77
CA ILE A 234 13.44 15.85 5.57
C ILE A 234 12.94 15.28 6.91
N ASP A 235 11.75 15.64 7.34
CA ASP A 235 11.13 15.07 8.53
C ASP A 235 10.79 13.59 8.30
N PHE A 236 11.25 12.73 9.22
CA PHE A 236 11.12 11.28 9.09
C PHE A 236 10.11 10.71 10.08
N ASN A 237 9.04 10.15 9.56
CA ASN A 237 7.98 9.49 10.30
C ASN A 237 7.93 8.00 9.93
N TYR A 238 7.81 7.11 10.90
CA TYR A 238 7.69 5.68 10.64
C TYR A 238 6.69 5.00 11.55
N GLU A 239 6.15 3.89 11.08
CA GLU A 239 5.29 2.99 11.83
C GLU A 239 5.88 1.59 11.83
N ASP A 240 6.09 1.04 13.03
CA ASP A 240 6.46 -0.37 13.22
C ASP A 240 5.27 -1.30 12.97
N PHE A 241 5.60 -2.55 12.58
CA PHE A 241 4.66 -3.65 12.41
C PHE A 241 4.70 -4.61 13.59
#